data_f75da820e1c42d777fde34be025c5415
#
_entry.id   f75da820e1c42d777fde34be025c5415
#
_cell.length_a   1.000
_cell.length_b   1.000
_cell.length_c   1.000
_cell.angle_alpha   90.00
_cell.angle_beta   90.00
_cell.angle_gamma   90.00
#
_symmetry.space_group_name_H-M   'P 1'
#
loop_
_entity.id
_entity.type
_entity.pdbx_description
1 polymer ?
#
loop_
_entity_poly.entity_id
_entity_poly.type
_entity_poly.pdbx_seq_one_letter_code
_entity_poly.pdbx_strand_id
1 'polypeptide(L)'
;MEATSTKLTGHGMTTMHYVGAALATIISVLASAAALKTLFVILFGGSEAALSAILFGSSSYTGLIAAAVTAVVFALVAFFLYRQVSRRVAERPQYMTTTAYRVVTYGVFMIFALLTVLLVSDLVATLLSSLLLIGSSTDIGALYLTGFLPTLFYTGLVAFVAAMLYMIVKGKNKSLLLTIVLLSVTGAILLAAIITTPIQAHSSSSSSSYDYSDMFDY
;
A
#
# COMPACT_ATOMS: atom_id res chain seq x y z
N MET A 1 33.19 -18.47 30.55
CA MET A 1 32.68 -17.13 30.17
C MET A 1 32.23 -17.01 28.70
N GLU A 2 32.51 -17.97 27.83
CA GLU A 2 32.14 -17.92 26.39
C GLU A 2 30.67 -18.25 26.07
N ALA A 3 29.97 -18.98 26.92
CA ALA A 3 28.56 -19.38 26.65
C ALA A 3 27.54 -18.23 26.77
N THR A 4 27.88 -17.11 27.39
CA THR A 4 27.02 -15.93 27.57
C THR A 4 27.05 -15.00 26.33
N SER A 5 28.17 -14.91 25.64
CA SER A 5 28.38 -14.06 24.47
C SER A 5 27.57 -14.52 23.25
N THR A 6 27.54 -15.83 23.00
CA THR A 6 26.80 -16.43 21.86
C THR A 6 25.27 -16.36 22.04
N LYS A 7 24.75 -16.31 23.26
CA LYS A 7 23.32 -16.12 23.52
C LYS A 7 22.83 -14.70 23.20
N LEU A 8 23.64 -13.68 23.49
CA LEU A 8 23.29 -12.27 23.24
C LEU A 8 23.25 -11.94 21.74
N THR A 9 24.17 -12.49 20.93
CA THR A 9 24.20 -12.27 19.46
C THR A 9 22.97 -12.84 18.76
N GLY A 10 22.44 -13.96 19.21
CA GLY A 10 21.23 -14.58 18.61
C GLY A 10 19.95 -13.77 18.83
N HIS A 11 19.79 -13.12 19.98
CA HIS A 11 18.61 -12.28 20.27
C HIS A 11 18.64 -10.95 19.51
N GLY A 12 19.79 -10.29 19.41
CA GLY A 12 19.94 -9.05 18.64
C GLY A 12 19.60 -9.24 17.16
N MET A 13 20.12 -10.30 16.56
CA MET A 13 19.89 -10.58 15.15
C MET A 13 18.43 -10.89 14.82
N THR A 14 17.68 -11.57 15.70
CA THR A 14 16.26 -11.84 15.48
C THR A 14 15.42 -10.57 15.61
N THR A 15 15.77 -9.68 16.54
CA THR A 15 15.13 -8.35 16.69
C THR A 15 15.36 -7.49 15.46
N MET A 16 16.57 -7.47 14.90
CA MET A 16 16.87 -6.76 13.65
C MET A 16 16.04 -7.26 12.47
N HIS A 17 15.90 -8.58 12.31
CA HIS A 17 15.03 -9.13 11.26
C HIS A 17 13.58 -8.73 11.46
N TYR A 18 13.10 -8.68 12.69
CA TYR A 18 11.75 -8.26 12.99
C TYR A 18 11.52 -6.76 12.69
N VAL A 19 12.46 -5.89 13.06
CA VAL A 19 12.42 -4.46 12.71
C VAL A 19 12.45 -4.27 11.21
N GLY A 20 13.33 -4.97 10.50
CA GLY A 20 13.39 -4.94 9.05
C GLY A 20 12.09 -5.39 8.39
N ALA A 21 11.46 -6.46 8.91
CA ALA A 21 10.16 -6.94 8.44
C ALA A 21 9.05 -5.89 8.65
N ALA A 22 9.04 -5.24 9.80
CA ALA A 22 8.08 -4.19 10.13
C ALA A 22 8.24 -2.97 9.20
N LEU A 23 9.46 -2.50 8.98
CA LEU A 23 9.75 -1.40 8.05
C LEU A 23 9.35 -1.76 6.61
N ALA A 24 9.69 -2.96 6.16
CA ALA A 24 9.29 -3.43 4.84
C ALA A 24 7.76 -3.49 4.70
N THR A 25 7.03 -3.89 5.73
CA THR A 25 5.56 -3.86 5.75
C THR A 25 5.02 -2.44 5.63
N ILE A 26 5.58 -1.48 6.37
CA ILE A 26 5.18 -0.07 6.29
C ILE A 26 5.37 0.47 4.88
N ILE A 27 6.56 0.27 4.29
CA ILE A 27 6.87 0.75 2.94
C ILE A 27 5.94 0.09 1.91
N SER A 28 5.71 -1.23 2.02
CA SER A 28 4.81 -1.95 1.12
C SER A 28 3.38 -1.41 1.18
N VAL A 29 2.85 -1.14 2.37
CA VAL A 29 1.51 -0.59 2.56
C VAL A 29 1.40 0.83 2.00
N LEU A 30 2.38 1.70 2.24
CA LEU A 30 2.40 3.07 1.70
C LEU A 30 2.50 3.08 0.16
N ALA A 31 3.35 2.24 -0.41
CA ALA A 31 3.48 2.10 -1.85
C ALA A 31 2.20 1.53 -2.48
N SER A 32 1.51 0.60 -1.80
CA SER A 32 0.20 0.09 -2.24
C SER A 32 -0.87 1.18 -2.26
N ALA A 33 -0.86 2.09 -1.28
CA ALA A 33 -1.78 3.22 -1.25
C ALA A 33 -1.57 4.17 -2.44
N ALA A 34 -0.31 4.52 -2.69
CA ALA A 34 0.05 5.37 -3.83
C ALA A 34 -0.36 4.71 -5.16
N ALA A 35 -0.07 3.42 -5.33
CA ALA A 35 -0.45 2.67 -6.52
C ALA A 35 -1.97 2.59 -6.70
N LEU A 36 -2.73 2.28 -5.65
CA LEU A 36 -4.21 2.25 -5.69
C LEU A 36 -4.79 3.59 -6.07
N LYS A 37 -4.37 4.68 -5.41
CA LYS A 37 -4.86 6.01 -5.72
C LYS A 37 -4.62 6.38 -7.18
N THR A 38 -3.40 6.16 -7.67
CA THR A 38 -3.04 6.43 -9.07
C THR A 38 -3.83 5.56 -10.03
N LEU A 39 -4.03 4.27 -9.73
CA LEU A 39 -4.82 3.35 -10.54
C LEU A 39 -6.27 3.83 -10.70
N PHE A 40 -6.92 4.23 -9.61
CA PHE A 40 -8.29 4.73 -9.66
C PHE A 40 -8.42 6.05 -10.40
N VAL A 41 -7.44 6.97 -10.26
CA VAL A 41 -7.40 8.21 -11.03
C VAL A 41 -7.25 7.92 -12.53
N ILE A 42 -6.42 6.96 -12.93
CA ILE A 42 -6.25 6.56 -14.33
C ILE A 42 -7.52 5.93 -14.88
N LEU A 43 -8.21 5.07 -14.12
CA LEU A 43 -9.39 4.34 -14.57
C LEU A 43 -10.65 5.22 -14.64
N PHE A 44 -10.81 6.15 -13.71
CA PHE A 44 -12.09 6.85 -13.48
C PHE A 44 -11.97 8.36 -13.46
N GLY A 45 -10.76 8.94 -13.53
CA GLY A 45 -10.53 10.39 -13.37
C GLY A 45 -10.90 11.24 -14.58
N GLY A 46 -11.29 10.65 -15.69
CA GLY A 46 -11.60 11.37 -16.93
C GLY A 46 -10.39 12.04 -17.59
N SER A 47 -10.61 12.73 -18.71
CA SER A 47 -9.54 13.36 -19.51
C SER A 47 -8.82 14.49 -18.78
N GLU A 48 -9.50 15.26 -17.94
CA GLU A 48 -8.91 16.40 -17.21
C GLU A 48 -7.95 15.94 -16.10
N ALA A 49 -8.29 14.87 -15.36
CA ALA A 49 -7.40 14.33 -14.34
C ALA A 49 -6.17 13.64 -14.96
N ALA A 50 -6.34 13.00 -16.11
CA ALA A 50 -5.23 12.44 -16.89
C ALA A 50 -4.31 13.56 -17.44
N LEU A 51 -4.87 14.67 -17.93
CA LEU A 51 -4.12 15.83 -18.40
C LEU A 51 -3.35 16.52 -17.28
N SER A 52 -3.96 16.72 -16.10
CA SER A 52 -3.27 17.31 -14.95
C SER A 52 -2.11 16.44 -14.46
N ALA A 53 -2.26 15.12 -14.50
CA ALA A 53 -1.20 14.18 -14.16
C ALA A 53 -0.05 14.19 -15.19
N ILE A 54 -0.33 14.44 -16.47
CA ILE A 54 0.65 14.60 -17.53
C ILE A 54 1.37 15.94 -17.45
N LEU A 55 0.67 17.03 -17.15
CA LEU A 55 1.22 18.39 -17.10
C LEU A 55 2.09 18.65 -15.87
N PHE A 56 1.84 18.00 -14.74
CA PHE A 56 2.62 18.13 -13.50
C PHE A 56 3.75 17.10 -13.33
N GLY A 57 4.14 16.45 -14.43
CA GLY A 57 5.46 15.84 -14.61
C GLY A 57 5.72 14.57 -13.83
N SER A 58 5.30 13.57 -14.29
CA SER A 58 5.79 12.20 -14.43
C SER A 58 4.64 11.41 -15.01
N SER A 59 4.88 10.72 -16.08
CA SER A 59 3.88 9.86 -16.69
C SER A 59 3.19 9.08 -15.57
N SER A 60 1.92 9.31 -15.30
CA SER A 60 1.13 8.66 -14.25
C SER A 60 1.33 7.14 -14.23
N TYR A 61 1.58 6.58 -15.42
CA TYR A 61 1.86 5.16 -15.61
C TYR A 61 3.19 4.70 -15.04
N THR A 62 4.26 5.47 -15.25
CA THR A 62 5.57 5.13 -14.68
C THR A 62 5.51 5.18 -13.16
N GLY A 63 4.83 6.18 -12.60
CA GLY A 63 4.59 6.30 -11.17
C GLY A 63 3.76 5.14 -10.62
N LEU A 64 2.69 4.74 -11.32
CA LEU A 64 1.86 3.59 -10.96
C LEU A 64 2.67 2.29 -10.92
N ILE A 65 3.40 1.99 -12.01
CA ILE A 65 4.20 0.78 -12.10
C ILE A 65 5.31 0.79 -11.03
N ALA A 66 6.01 1.91 -10.86
CA ALA A 66 7.06 2.04 -9.86
C ALA A 66 6.51 1.81 -8.44
N ALA A 67 5.38 2.41 -8.09
CA ALA A 67 4.74 2.21 -6.79
C ALA A 67 4.27 0.76 -6.60
N ALA A 68 3.65 0.14 -7.61
CA ALA A 68 3.19 -1.23 -7.55
C ALA A 68 4.35 -2.23 -7.43
N VAL A 69 5.43 -2.05 -8.19
CA VAL A 69 6.65 -2.87 -8.08
C VAL A 69 7.29 -2.71 -6.71
N THR A 70 7.40 -1.47 -6.22
CA THR A 70 7.92 -1.19 -4.87
C THR A 70 7.10 -1.91 -3.80
N ALA A 71 5.77 -1.85 -3.90
CA ALA A 71 4.88 -2.55 -2.96
C ALA A 71 5.15 -4.05 -2.93
N VAL A 72 5.24 -4.71 -4.09
CA VAL A 72 5.52 -6.16 -4.20
C VAL A 72 6.90 -6.51 -3.68
N VAL A 73 7.95 -5.76 -4.06
CA VAL A 73 9.33 -6.01 -3.61
C VAL A 73 9.41 -5.95 -2.08
N PHE A 74 8.85 -4.91 -1.46
CA PHE A 74 8.87 -4.80 0.00
C PHE A 74 7.94 -5.81 0.69
N ALA A 75 6.84 -6.23 0.07
CA ALA A 75 6.03 -7.35 0.56
C ALA A 75 6.83 -8.66 0.56
N LEU A 76 7.61 -8.94 -0.47
CA LEU A 76 8.51 -10.11 -0.55
C LEU A 76 9.60 -10.04 0.53
N VAL A 77 10.24 -8.88 0.69
CA VAL A 77 11.23 -8.67 1.77
C VAL A 77 10.61 -8.94 3.13
N ALA A 78 9.43 -8.37 3.41
CA ALA A 78 8.69 -8.62 4.64
C ALA A 78 8.39 -10.11 4.83
N PHE A 79 7.94 -10.81 3.78
CA PHE A 79 7.65 -12.25 3.83
C PHE A 79 8.89 -13.07 4.21
N PHE A 80 10.03 -12.83 3.58
CA PHE A 80 11.26 -13.57 3.88
C PHE A 80 11.75 -13.29 5.32
N LEU A 81 11.71 -12.04 5.75
CA LEU A 81 12.13 -11.67 7.10
C LEU A 81 11.19 -12.23 8.18
N TYR A 82 9.87 -12.14 8.01
CA TYR A 82 8.92 -12.74 8.94
C TYR A 82 9.02 -14.27 8.96
N ARG A 83 9.28 -14.91 7.83
CA ARG A 83 9.52 -16.36 7.78
C ARG A 83 10.74 -16.76 8.60
N GLN A 84 11.83 -15.99 8.53
CA GLN A 84 13.02 -16.22 9.34
C GLN A 84 12.74 -16.02 10.84
N VAL A 85 12.03 -14.94 11.19
CA VAL A 85 11.62 -14.68 12.58
C VAL A 85 10.72 -15.79 13.09
N SER A 86 9.72 -16.21 12.32
CA SER A 86 8.78 -17.28 12.69
C SER A 86 9.48 -18.61 12.96
N ARG A 87 10.48 -18.98 12.14
CA ARG A 87 11.30 -20.19 12.37
C ARG A 87 12.07 -20.10 13.68
N ARG A 88 12.74 -18.98 13.95
CA ARG A 88 13.51 -18.79 15.18
C ARG A 88 12.64 -18.72 16.43
N VAL A 89 11.45 -18.14 16.31
CA VAL A 89 10.44 -18.14 17.39
C VAL A 89 9.92 -19.55 17.67
N ALA A 90 9.73 -20.37 16.65
CA ALA A 90 9.33 -21.77 16.82
C ALA A 90 10.42 -22.60 17.55
N GLU A 91 11.70 -22.33 17.27
CA GLU A 91 12.84 -22.98 17.96
C GLU A 91 12.99 -22.49 19.39
N ARG A 92 12.66 -21.23 19.67
CA ARG A 92 12.83 -20.58 20.97
C ARG A 92 11.64 -19.68 21.32
N PRO A 93 10.54 -20.24 21.85
CA PRO A 93 9.31 -19.49 22.15
C PRO A 93 9.51 -18.40 23.21
N GLN A 94 10.53 -18.53 24.06
CA GLN A 94 10.92 -17.52 25.06
C GLN A 94 11.31 -16.17 24.43
N TYR A 95 11.62 -16.11 23.13
CA TYR A 95 11.93 -14.89 22.39
C TYR A 95 10.76 -13.90 22.40
N MET A 96 9.51 -14.37 22.27
CA MET A 96 8.31 -13.52 22.32
C MET A 96 8.13 -12.80 23.67
N THR A 97 8.74 -13.29 24.75
CA THR A 97 8.67 -12.68 26.08
C THR A 97 9.72 -11.60 26.30
N THR A 98 10.69 -11.45 25.39
CA THR A 98 11.73 -10.44 25.53
C THR A 98 11.15 -9.04 25.41
N THR A 99 11.64 -8.12 26.26
CA THR A 99 11.22 -6.72 26.29
C THR A 99 11.41 -6.07 24.92
N ALA A 100 12.55 -6.32 24.25
CA ALA A 100 12.86 -5.76 22.95
C ALA A 100 11.82 -6.16 21.88
N TYR A 101 11.44 -7.45 21.82
CA TYR A 101 10.42 -7.92 20.86
C TYR A 101 9.06 -7.27 21.13
N ARG A 102 8.65 -7.21 22.41
CA ARG A 102 7.38 -6.59 22.81
C ARG A 102 7.35 -5.10 22.46
N VAL A 103 8.39 -4.34 22.81
CA VAL A 103 8.46 -2.90 22.51
C VAL A 103 8.34 -2.63 21.01
N VAL A 104 9.08 -3.36 20.18
CA VAL A 104 9.00 -3.20 18.72
C VAL A 104 7.60 -3.57 18.20
N THR A 105 7.03 -4.68 18.66
CA THR A 105 5.70 -5.13 18.22
C THR A 105 4.60 -4.14 18.61
N TYR A 106 4.63 -3.65 19.84
CA TYR A 106 3.71 -2.62 20.31
C TYR A 106 3.89 -1.31 19.55
N GLY A 107 5.14 -0.87 19.32
CA GLY A 107 5.42 0.35 18.57
C GLY A 107 4.85 0.31 17.14
N VAL A 108 5.11 -0.78 16.42
CA VAL A 108 4.59 -0.97 15.06
C VAL A 108 3.06 -1.06 15.06
N PHE A 109 2.46 -1.79 16.01
CA PHE A 109 1.01 -1.84 16.18
C PHE A 109 0.41 -0.44 16.40
N MET A 110 0.99 0.36 17.29
CA MET A 110 0.52 1.72 17.58
C MET A 110 0.59 2.62 16.35
N ILE A 111 1.65 2.51 15.53
CA ILE A 111 1.76 3.26 14.27
C ILE A 111 0.58 2.92 13.33
N PHE A 112 0.32 1.63 13.10
CA PHE A 112 -0.77 1.22 12.22
C PHE A 112 -2.16 1.51 12.80
N ALA A 113 -2.34 1.41 14.11
CA ALA A 113 -3.59 1.79 14.78
C ALA A 113 -3.86 3.29 14.62
N LEU A 114 -2.86 4.14 14.82
CA LEU A 114 -2.98 5.58 14.64
C LEU A 114 -3.27 5.95 13.18
N LEU A 115 -2.56 5.32 12.23
CA LEU A 115 -2.83 5.48 10.80
C LEU A 115 -4.26 5.07 10.45
N THR A 116 -4.77 3.98 11.01
CA THR A 116 -6.16 3.55 10.79
C THR A 116 -7.16 4.62 11.26
N VAL A 117 -6.94 5.20 12.45
CA VAL A 117 -7.81 6.27 12.97
C VAL A 117 -7.79 7.50 12.07
N LEU A 118 -6.61 7.94 11.62
CA LEU A 118 -6.46 9.07 10.70
C LEU A 118 -7.16 8.83 9.36
N LEU A 119 -7.01 7.63 8.79
CA LEU A 119 -7.65 7.27 7.52
C LEU A 119 -9.16 7.13 7.62
N VAL A 120 -9.68 6.60 8.73
CA VAL A 120 -11.13 6.57 8.99
C VAL A 120 -11.67 7.99 9.10
N SER A 121 -10.93 8.91 9.76
CA SER A 121 -11.32 10.31 9.84
C SER A 121 -11.35 10.98 8.46
N ASP A 122 -10.34 10.74 7.62
CA ASP A 122 -10.28 11.23 6.23
C ASP A 122 -11.42 10.66 5.38
N LEU A 123 -11.74 9.38 5.54
CA LEU A 123 -12.84 8.71 4.84
C LEU A 123 -14.20 9.33 5.23
N VAL A 124 -14.42 9.62 6.52
CA VAL A 124 -15.64 10.29 6.99
C VAL A 124 -15.72 11.70 6.45
N ALA A 125 -14.61 12.46 6.47
CA ALA A 125 -14.54 13.81 5.93
C ALA A 125 -14.84 13.83 4.42
N THR A 126 -14.28 12.91 3.65
CA THR A 126 -14.54 12.76 2.21
C THR A 126 -16.02 12.42 1.94
N LEU A 127 -16.61 11.55 2.75
CA LEU A 127 -18.01 11.18 2.62
C LEU A 127 -18.95 12.37 2.95
N LEU A 128 -18.66 13.11 4.00
CA LEU A 128 -19.43 14.30 4.38
C LEU A 128 -19.31 15.40 3.31
N SER A 129 -18.11 15.65 2.79
CA SER A 129 -17.91 16.64 1.74
C SER A 129 -18.64 16.26 0.45
N SER A 130 -18.64 14.98 0.06
CA SER A 130 -19.40 14.52 -1.11
C SER A 130 -20.92 14.66 -0.91
N LEU A 131 -21.43 14.46 0.31
CA LEU A 131 -22.85 14.68 0.64
C LEU A 131 -23.23 16.17 0.60
N LEU A 132 -22.35 17.07 1.04
CA LEU A 132 -22.59 18.51 1.02
C LEU A 132 -22.52 19.11 -0.40
N LEU A 133 -21.81 18.47 -1.32
CA LEU A 133 -21.67 18.87 -2.72
C LEU A 133 -22.83 18.36 -3.60
N ILE A 134 -23.80 17.62 -3.05
CA ILE A 134 -25.01 17.22 -3.76
C ILE A 134 -25.79 18.47 -4.14
N GLY A 135 -25.76 18.85 -5.44
CA GLY A 135 -26.39 20.06 -5.97
C GLY A 135 -25.44 21.02 -6.67
N SER A 136 -24.12 20.81 -6.59
CA SER A 136 -23.15 21.48 -7.45
C SER A 136 -22.98 20.69 -8.76
N SER A 137 -22.61 21.42 -9.85
CA SER A 137 -22.37 20.83 -11.20
C SER A 137 -21.15 19.89 -11.27
N THR A 138 -20.56 19.52 -10.14
CA THR A 138 -19.41 18.64 -10.05
C THR A 138 -19.85 17.19 -10.28
N ASP A 139 -19.09 16.44 -11.06
CA ASP A 139 -19.35 15.02 -11.30
C ASP A 139 -19.08 14.21 -10.01
N ILE A 140 -20.14 14.02 -9.22
CA ILE A 140 -20.12 13.31 -7.94
C ILE A 140 -19.65 11.87 -8.12
N GLY A 141 -19.95 11.27 -9.29
CA GLY A 141 -19.52 9.92 -9.63
C GLY A 141 -17.99 9.81 -9.72
N ALA A 142 -17.36 10.75 -10.42
CA ALA A 142 -15.89 10.80 -10.52
C ALA A 142 -15.23 11.02 -9.16
N LEU A 143 -15.75 11.93 -8.34
CA LEU A 143 -15.23 12.21 -7.00
C LEU A 143 -15.33 10.97 -6.09
N TYR A 144 -16.44 10.24 -6.17
CA TYR A 144 -16.64 9.03 -5.40
C TYR A 144 -15.67 7.92 -5.82
N LEU A 145 -15.49 7.71 -7.11
CA LEU A 145 -14.63 6.67 -7.67
C LEU A 145 -13.13 6.96 -7.49
N THR A 146 -12.71 8.22 -7.62
CA THR A 146 -11.29 8.59 -7.53
C THR A 146 -10.82 8.98 -6.13
N GLY A 147 -11.74 9.40 -5.27
CA GLY A 147 -11.45 9.83 -3.90
C GLY A 147 -11.84 8.80 -2.84
N PHE A 148 -13.14 8.54 -2.72
CA PHE A 148 -13.68 7.71 -1.63
C PHE A 148 -13.29 6.24 -1.76
N LEU A 149 -13.44 5.65 -2.94
CA LEU A 149 -13.26 4.20 -3.12
C LEU A 149 -11.79 3.75 -2.88
N PRO A 150 -10.75 4.39 -3.45
CA PRO A 150 -9.37 4.03 -3.15
C PRO A 150 -9.01 4.25 -1.68
N THR A 151 -9.52 5.31 -1.04
CA THR A 151 -9.31 5.55 0.39
C THR A 151 -9.94 4.45 1.24
N LEU A 152 -11.14 3.97 0.88
CA LEU A 152 -11.80 2.86 1.56
C LEU A 152 -10.98 1.57 1.49
N PHE A 153 -10.49 1.20 0.31
CA PHE A 153 -9.64 0.01 0.13
C PHE A 153 -8.34 0.11 0.91
N TYR A 154 -7.71 1.28 0.87
CA TYR A 154 -6.47 1.51 1.60
C TYR A 154 -6.68 1.47 3.12
N THR A 155 -7.74 2.11 3.62
CA THR A 155 -8.12 2.07 5.04
C THR A 155 -8.36 0.62 5.48
N GLY A 156 -9.06 -0.17 4.67
CA GLY A 156 -9.26 -1.60 4.93
C GLY A 156 -7.95 -2.38 5.02
N LEU A 157 -7.00 -2.12 4.13
CA LEU A 157 -5.68 -2.77 4.17
C LEU A 157 -4.90 -2.39 5.43
N VAL A 158 -4.85 -1.11 5.81
CA VAL A 158 -4.16 -0.63 7.01
C VAL A 158 -4.81 -1.20 8.28
N ALA A 159 -6.14 -1.19 8.35
CA ALA A 159 -6.89 -1.78 9.47
C ALA A 159 -6.65 -3.29 9.60
N PHE A 160 -6.59 -4.01 8.49
CA PHE A 160 -6.25 -5.42 8.47
C PHE A 160 -4.84 -5.67 9.03
N VAL A 161 -3.84 -4.88 8.59
CA VAL A 161 -2.46 -4.98 9.11
C VAL A 161 -2.43 -4.69 10.61
N ALA A 162 -3.14 -3.65 11.09
CA ALA A 162 -3.25 -3.34 12.51
C ALA A 162 -3.87 -4.49 13.31
N ALA A 163 -4.95 -5.11 12.81
CA ALA A 163 -5.60 -6.24 13.44
C ALA A 163 -4.68 -7.47 13.53
N MET A 164 -3.90 -7.75 12.48
CA MET A 164 -2.93 -8.85 12.49
C MET A 164 -1.77 -8.59 13.46
N LEU A 165 -1.26 -7.37 13.52
CA LEU A 165 -0.24 -6.96 14.49
C LEU A 165 -0.77 -7.07 15.93
N TYR A 166 -2.02 -6.71 16.19
CA TYR A 166 -2.66 -6.90 17.48
C TYR A 166 -2.71 -8.39 17.89
N MET A 167 -3.01 -9.29 16.95
CA MET A 167 -2.96 -10.73 17.21
C MET A 167 -1.55 -11.22 17.56
N ILE A 168 -0.52 -10.68 16.88
CA ILE A 168 0.89 -10.98 17.18
C ILE A 168 1.26 -10.47 18.58
N VAL A 169 0.82 -9.27 18.96
CA VAL A 169 0.98 -8.71 20.31
C VAL A 169 0.37 -9.64 21.37
N LYS A 170 -0.78 -10.26 21.09
CA LYS A 170 -1.43 -11.27 21.96
C LYS A 170 -0.74 -12.64 21.96
N GLY A 171 0.42 -12.78 21.31
CA GLY A 171 1.18 -14.03 21.27
C GLY A 171 0.69 -15.03 20.24
N LYS A 172 -0.25 -14.66 19.35
CA LYS A 172 -0.67 -15.52 18.24
C LYS A 172 0.27 -15.26 17.06
N ASN A 173 1.07 -16.27 16.68
CA ASN A 173 1.99 -16.13 15.56
C ASN A 173 1.23 -16.14 14.21
N LYS A 174 0.72 -14.98 13.80
CA LYS A 174 0.01 -14.74 12.54
C LYS A 174 0.85 -13.97 11.52
N SER A 175 2.16 -13.84 11.76
CA SER A 175 3.06 -13.07 10.90
C SER A 175 3.12 -13.59 9.45
N LEU A 176 3.09 -14.90 9.24
CA LEU A 176 3.05 -15.48 7.89
C LEU A 176 1.72 -15.19 7.17
N LEU A 177 0.58 -15.25 7.87
CA LEU A 177 -0.72 -14.92 7.29
C LEU A 177 -0.76 -13.44 6.85
N LEU A 178 -0.24 -12.53 7.70
CA LEU A 178 -0.12 -11.12 7.38
C LEU A 178 0.61 -10.91 6.04
N THR A 179 1.78 -11.54 5.89
CA THR A 179 2.62 -11.33 4.71
C THR A 179 2.06 -12.01 3.45
N ILE A 180 1.39 -13.15 3.57
CA ILE A 180 0.71 -13.80 2.44
C ILE A 180 -0.41 -12.92 1.92
N VAL A 181 -1.25 -12.36 2.79
CA VAL A 181 -2.33 -11.46 2.39
C VAL A 181 -1.76 -10.18 1.79
N LEU A 182 -0.73 -9.59 2.41
CA LEU A 182 -0.07 -8.40 1.88
C LEU A 182 0.49 -8.65 0.47
N LEU A 183 1.17 -9.78 0.26
CA LEU A 183 1.71 -10.17 -1.04
C LEU A 183 0.62 -10.41 -2.09
N SER A 184 -0.50 -11.02 -1.70
CA SER A 184 -1.64 -11.23 -2.59
C SER A 184 -2.27 -9.91 -3.03
N VAL A 185 -2.47 -8.97 -2.10
CA VAL A 185 -3.04 -7.65 -2.40
C VAL A 185 -2.10 -6.84 -3.28
N THR A 186 -0.81 -6.76 -2.94
CA THR A 186 0.19 -6.03 -3.74
C THR A 186 0.37 -6.64 -5.13
N GLY A 187 0.34 -7.97 -5.23
CA GLY A 187 0.37 -8.70 -6.50
C GLY A 187 -0.85 -8.39 -7.38
N ALA A 188 -2.05 -8.34 -6.79
CA ALA A 188 -3.27 -7.96 -7.50
C ALA A 188 -3.21 -6.51 -8.02
N ILE A 189 -2.68 -5.58 -7.21
CA ILE A 189 -2.47 -4.18 -7.64
C ILE A 189 -1.48 -4.11 -8.81
N LEU A 190 -0.38 -4.85 -8.75
CA LEU A 190 0.60 -4.89 -9.85
C LEU A 190 0.00 -5.46 -11.13
N LEU A 191 -0.76 -6.54 -11.04
CA LEU A 191 -1.45 -7.12 -12.19
C LEU A 191 -2.44 -6.13 -12.80
N ALA A 192 -3.25 -5.46 -11.98
CA ALA A 192 -4.16 -4.41 -12.43
C ALA A 192 -3.40 -3.27 -13.12
N ALA A 193 -2.26 -2.83 -12.57
CA ALA A 193 -1.42 -1.80 -13.17
C ALA A 193 -0.88 -2.21 -14.55
N ILE A 194 -0.43 -3.45 -14.70
CA ILE A 194 0.08 -3.99 -15.98
C ILE A 194 -1.04 -4.07 -17.04
N ILE A 195 -2.24 -4.50 -16.65
CA ILE A 195 -3.36 -4.66 -17.56
C ILE A 195 -3.89 -3.30 -18.05
N THR A 196 -3.92 -2.29 -17.18
CA THR A 196 -4.46 -0.96 -17.51
C THR A 196 -3.52 -0.13 -18.38
N THR A 197 -2.21 -0.35 -18.30
CA THR A 197 -1.20 0.42 -19.04
C THR A 197 -1.36 0.32 -20.58
N PRO A 198 -1.51 -0.85 -21.23
CA PRO A 198 -1.63 -0.94 -22.69
C PRO A 198 -3.00 -0.46 -23.21
N ILE A 199 -4.08 -0.60 -22.43
CA ILE A 199 -5.43 -0.25 -22.88
C ILE A 199 -5.56 1.25 -23.17
N GLN A 200 -4.94 2.09 -22.36
CA GLN A 200 -4.98 3.54 -22.53
C GLN A 200 -3.93 4.07 -23.51
N ALA A 201 -2.80 3.38 -23.70
CA ALA A 201 -1.84 3.73 -24.73
C ALA A 201 -2.47 3.65 -26.15
N HIS A 202 -3.39 2.70 -26.37
CA HIS A 202 -4.15 2.59 -27.62
C HIS A 202 -5.24 3.66 -27.76
N SER A 203 -5.90 4.07 -26.68
CA SER A 203 -6.95 5.10 -26.73
C SER A 203 -6.38 6.50 -27.00
N SER A 204 -5.17 6.79 -26.52
CA SER A 204 -4.51 8.08 -26.77
C SER A 204 -3.94 8.21 -28.19
N SER A 205 -3.57 7.11 -28.84
CA SER A 205 -3.09 7.12 -30.23
C SER A 205 -4.21 7.26 -31.27
N SER A 206 -5.44 6.89 -30.95
CA SER A 206 -6.59 7.01 -31.85
C SER A 206 -7.22 8.40 -31.86
N SER A 207 -6.97 9.24 -30.87
CA SER A 207 -7.51 10.60 -30.79
C SER A 207 -6.61 11.68 -31.42
N SER A 208 -5.38 11.35 -31.82
CA SER A 208 -4.43 12.31 -32.43
C SER A 208 -4.44 12.30 -33.96
N SER A 209 -5.29 11.53 -34.61
CA SER A 209 -5.49 11.61 -36.07
C SER A 209 -6.65 12.53 -36.46
N TYR A 210 -6.82 13.66 -35.80
CA TYR A 210 -7.57 14.76 -36.37
C TYR A 210 -6.70 15.40 -37.44
N ASP A 211 -7.15 15.15 -38.66
CA ASP A 211 -6.66 15.56 -39.93
C ASP A 211 -6.38 17.08 -39.99
N TYR A 212 -5.10 17.45 -40.04
CA TYR A 212 -4.68 18.82 -40.29
C TYR A 212 -4.79 19.24 -41.75
N SER A 213 -5.44 18.39 -42.61
CA SER A 213 -5.55 18.63 -44.05
C SER A 213 -6.58 19.67 -44.42
N ASP A 214 -7.58 19.99 -43.55
CA ASP A 214 -8.66 20.91 -43.88
C ASP A 214 -8.40 22.40 -43.49
N MET A 215 -7.17 22.76 -43.10
CA MET A 215 -6.86 24.12 -42.66
C MET A 215 -6.15 25.01 -43.70
N PHE A 216 -5.93 24.53 -44.92
CA PHE A 216 -5.17 25.27 -45.95
C PHE A 216 -5.89 25.35 -47.31
N ASP A 217 -7.21 25.29 -47.38
CA ASP A 217 -7.99 25.65 -48.58
C ASP A 217 -8.74 26.96 -48.34
N TYR A 218 -7.97 28.09 -48.38
CA TYR A 218 -8.46 29.41 -48.74
C TYR A 218 -7.33 30.24 -49.39
#